data_29993406fefc59ab596e3832966350ee
#
_entry.id   29993406fefc59ab596e3832966350ee
#
_cell.length_a   1.000
_cell.length_b   1.000
_cell.length_c   1.000
_cell.angle_alpha   90.00
_cell.angle_beta   90.00
_cell.angle_gamma   90.00
#
_symmetry.space_group_name_H-M   'P 1'
#
loop_
_entity.id
_entity.type
_entity.pdbx_description
1 polymer ?
#
loop_
_entity_poly.entity_id
_entity_poly.type
_entity_poly.pdbx_seq_one_letter_code
_entity_poly.pdbx_strand_id
1 'polypeptide(L)'
;MGADFDASWALIAANVSAVMLTAQTRIAEQAVEYIPDVLEDTGQTRAISASDEVNPRALVGATASGLSVDEALFGSVVVSKLAIRDGATVTQALKVGADRLTRTAGTIMSDTGRGGERLGMAVRPVTGYVRMLTPPSCGRCAILAGQHYSSSTAFRRHPKCDCRHIPSTEAMSDDLTTDPREYFDSLPTAEELAEKYPDLTVKMRNEAGIYSQEDVFTKGGAEAIRNGADVPQVINARRGMKTTADGLKTTTAGITRRGWYGGHTAAGRAGKARLMPEALQSMAKNKAEYLRLLKNYGYIL
;
A
#
# COMPACT_ATOMS: atom_id res chain seq x y z
N MET A 1 -21.49 -18.12 24.89
CA MET A 1 -22.12 -16.90 24.34
C MET A 1 -23.06 -17.34 23.27
N GLY A 2 -24.35 -17.02 23.40
CA GLY A 2 -25.26 -17.16 22.30
C GLY A 2 -24.79 -16.28 21.12
N ALA A 3 -25.23 -16.55 19.92
CA ALA A 3 -24.89 -15.82 18.70
C ALA A 3 -25.46 -14.37 18.66
N ASP A 4 -25.64 -13.74 19.81
CA ASP A 4 -26.07 -12.35 19.90
C ASP A 4 -24.81 -11.44 19.90
N PHE A 5 -24.33 -11.16 18.69
CA PHE A 5 -23.19 -10.29 18.48
C PHE A 5 -23.52 -8.84 18.83
N ASP A 6 -24.78 -8.39 18.67
CA ASP A 6 -25.21 -7.03 18.97
C ASP A 6 -25.14 -6.78 20.47
N ALA A 7 -25.71 -7.67 21.29
CA ALA A 7 -25.65 -7.58 22.74
C ALA A 7 -24.20 -7.67 23.26
N SER A 8 -23.38 -8.56 22.68
CA SER A 8 -21.98 -8.68 23.05
C SER A 8 -21.19 -7.40 22.72
N TRP A 9 -21.48 -6.77 21.58
CA TRP A 9 -20.88 -5.51 21.17
C TRP A 9 -21.28 -4.36 22.09
N ALA A 10 -22.56 -4.26 22.44
CA ALA A 10 -23.08 -3.22 23.32
C ALA A 10 -22.34 -3.13 24.66
N LEU A 11 -21.84 -4.27 25.18
CA LEU A 11 -21.10 -4.33 26.43
C LEU A 11 -19.68 -3.70 26.35
N ILE A 12 -19.07 -3.67 25.17
CA ILE A 12 -17.68 -3.23 24.99
C ILE A 12 -17.55 -1.98 24.11
N ALA A 13 -18.58 -1.61 23.35
CA ALA A 13 -18.52 -0.53 22.37
C ALA A 13 -17.99 0.78 22.96
N ALA A 14 -18.52 1.23 24.09
CA ALA A 14 -18.10 2.46 24.73
C ALA A 14 -16.62 2.48 25.10
N ASN A 15 -16.08 1.37 25.62
CA ASN A 15 -14.67 1.25 25.96
C ASN A 15 -13.79 1.22 24.71
N VAL A 16 -14.20 0.50 23.68
CA VAL A 16 -13.45 0.43 22.40
C VAL A 16 -13.42 1.83 21.77
N SER A 17 -14.53 2.54 21.74
CA SER A 17 -14.61 3.90 21.20
C SER A 17 -13.74 4.89 22.01
N ALA A 18 -13.78 4.83 23.33
CA ALA A 18 -12.95 5.69 24.18
C ALA A 18 -11.45 5.49 23.92
N VAL A 19 -10.99 4.24 23.80
CA VAL A 19 -9.61 3.90 23.44
C VAL A 19 -9.26 4.48 22.08
N MET A 20 -10.15 4.31 21.09
CA MET A 20 -9.92 4.81 19.74
C MET A 20 -9.85 6.33 19.66
N LEU A 21 -10.76 7.04 20.32
CA LEU A 21 -10.77 8.52 20.37
C LEU A 21 -9.51 9.07 21.07
N THR A 22 -9.10 8.43 22.14
CA THR A 22 -7.84 8.78 22.83
C THR A 22 -6.64 8.60 21.94
N ALA A 23 -6.56 7.48 21.22
CA ALA A 23 -5.48 7.20 20.30
C ALA A 23 -5.49 8.17 19.10
N GLN A 24 -6.66 8.48 18.53
CA GLN A 24 -6.78 9.48 17.47
C GLN A 24 -6.29 10.86 17.92
N THR A 25 -6.65 11.30 19.13
CA THR A 25 -6.21 12.58 19.67
C THR A 25 -4.69 12.66 19.71
N ARG A 26 -4.05 11.66 20.31
CA ARG A 26 -2.58 11.61 20.42
C ARG A 26 -1.89 11.58 19.07
N ILE A 27 -2.38 10.76 18.14
CA ILE A 27 -1.80 10.63 16.80
C ILE A 27 -1.98 11.94 16.02
N ALA A 28 -3.13 12.60 16.11
CA ALA A 28 -3.39 13.86 15.41
C ALA A 28 -2.47 14.98 15.91
N GLU A 29 -2.29 15.10 17.22
CA GLU A 29 -1.40 16.07 17.85
C GLU A 29 0.06 15.81 17.45
N GLN A 30 0.56 14.58 17.64
CA GLN A 30 1.92 14.20 17.28
C GLN A 30 2.22 14.35 15.77
N ALA A 31 1.23 14.11 14.91
CA ALA A 31 1.42 14.25 13.47
C ALA A 31 1.63 15.72 13.04
N VAL A 32 1.06 16.67 13.74
CA VAL A 32 1.30 18.11 13.50
C VAL A 32 2.68 18.52 14.01
N GLU A 33 3.06 18.04 15.20
CA GLU A 33 4.37 18.30 15.83
C GLU A 33 5.53 17.69 15.03
N TYR A 34 5.32 16.56 14.40
CA TYR A 34 6.29 15.88 13.54
C TYR A 34 6.79 16.73 12.37
N ILE A 35 5.97 17.66 11.85
CA ILE A 35 6.31 18.40 10.62
C ILE A 35 7.52 19.33 10.81
N PRO A 36 7.58 20.22 11.82
CA PRO A 36 8.76 21.05 12.02
C PRO A 36 10.02 20.23 12.30
N ASP A 37 9.91 19.14 13.07
CA ASP A 37 11.06 18.31 13.44
C ASP A 37 11.71 17.69 12.18
N VAL A 38 10.91 17.12 11.27
CA VAL A 38 11.43 16.54 10.03
C VAL A 38 11.98 17.61 9.07
N LEU A 39 11.36 18.77 8.98
CA LEU A 39 11.87 19.87 8.16
C LEU A 39 13.21 20.38 8.68
N GLU A 40 13.42 20.39 10.00
CA GLU A 40 14.71 20.71 10.62
C GLU A 40 15.75 19.64 10.34
N ASP A 41 15.42 18.36 10.61
CA ASP A 41 16.30 17.22 10.39
C ASP A 41 16.75 17.07 8.92
N THR A 42 15.92 17.48 7.98
CA THR A 42 16.20 17.46 6.55
C THR A 42 16.80 18.78 6.01
N GLY A 43 17.16 19.73 6.89
CA GLY A 43 17.80 21.00 6.52
C GLY A 43 16.86 22.02 5.85
N GLN A 44 15.54 21.81 5.91
CA GLN A 44 14.53 22.67 5.25
C GLN A 44 14.04 23.80 6.17
N THR A 45 14.94 24.47 6.84
CA THR A 45 14.66 25.43 7.94
C THR A 45 13.73 26.58 7.55
N ARG A 46 13.72 27.00 6.27
CA ARG A 46 12.83 28.07 5.76
C ARG A 46 11.35 27.66 5.74
N ALA A 47 11.06 26.37 5.75
CA ALA A 47 9.71 25.84 5.70
C ALA A 47 9.13 25.49 7.09
N ILE A 48 9.90 25.67 8.17
CA ILE A 48 9.49 25.29 9.53
C ILE A 48 8.37 26.18 10.06
N SER A 49 8.44 27.50 9.83
CA SER A 49 7.49 28.45 10.39
C SER A 49 6.09 28.28 9.78
N ALA A 50 5.12 28.03 10.64
CA ALA A 50 3.72 28.01 10.24
C ALA A 50 3.16 29.45 10.10
N SER A 51 2.30 29.65 9.11
CA SER A 51 1.60 30.93 8.89
C SER A 51 0.31 31.05 9.70
N ASP A 52 -0.17 29.93 10.26
CA ASP A 52 -1.42 29.86 11.02
C ASP A 52 -1.39 28.66 11.99
N GLU A 53 -2.34 28.64 12.93
CA GLU A 53 -2.55 27.52 13.85
C GLU A 53 -3.53 26.51 13.27
N VAL A 54 -3.28 25.22 13.55
CA VAL A 54 -4.18 24.12 13.17
C VAL A 54 -4.78 23.47 14.41
N ASN A 55 -6.03 23.02 14.29
CA ASN A 55 -6.67 22.21 15.32
C ASN A 55 -6.64 20.73 14.94
N PRO A 56 -5.65 19.95 15.42
CA PRO A 56 -5.57 18.51 15.09
C PRO A 56 -6.76 17.72 15.63
N ARG A 57 -7.41 18.18 16.69
CA ARG A 57 -8.59 17.52 17.30
C ARG A 57 -9.81 17.53 16.39
N ALA A 58 -9.85 18.35 15.35
CA ALA A 58 -10.89 18.29 14.31
C ALA A 58 -10.92 16.96 13.55
N LEU A 59 -9.85 16.17 13.63
CA LEU A 59 -9.77 14.82 13.02
C LEU A 59 -10.31 13.71 13.93
N VAL A 60 -10.64 14.01 15.19
CA VAL A 60 -11.06 13.03 16.18
C VAL A 60 -12.55 12.71 16.04
N GLY A 61 -12.90 11.44 16.15
CA GLY A 61 -14.29 10.97 16.07
C GLY A 61 -14.80 10.66 14.65
N ALA A 62 -14.06 11.05 13.62
CA ALA A 62 -14.41 10.80 12.23
C ALA A 62 -13.37 9.87 11.55
N THR A 63 -13.81 9.22 10.48
CA THR A 63 -12.96 8.45 9.59
C THR A 63 -12.77 9.17 8.27
N ALA A 64 -11.75 8.81 7.50
CA ALA A 64 -11.53 9.37 6.16
C ALA A 64 -12.66 9.05 5.15
N SER A 65 -13.55 8.11 5.47
CA SER A 65 -14.74 7.80 4.67
C SER A 65 -15.97 8.64 5.06
N GLY A 66 -15.86 9.48 6.08
CA GLY A 66 -16.96 10.30 6.58
C GLY A 66 -17.88 9.60 7.60
N LEU A 67 -17.62 8.34 7.92
CA LEU A 67 -18.33 7.64 9.00
C LEU A 67 -17.78 8.10 10.36
N SER A 68 -18.62 8.02 11.40
CA SER A 68 -18.12 8.08 12.78
C SER A 68 -17.21 6.88 13.08
N VAL A 69 -16.36 7.01 14.09
CA VAL A 69 -15.51 5.88 14.55
C VAL A 69 -16.39 4.71 14.97
N ASP A 70 -17.48 4.96 15.67
CA ASP A 70 -18.41 3.93 16.17
C ASP A 70 -19.05 3.13 15.03
N GLU A 71 -19.56 3.82 14.00
CA GLU A 71 -20.13 3.17 12.82
C GLU A 71 -19.11 2.30 12.09
N ALA A 72 -17.89 2.80 11.94
CA ALA A 72 -16.82 2.07 11.27
C ALA A 72 -16.42 0.80 12.05
N LEU A 73 -16.34 0.88 13.38
CA LEU A 73 -16.00 -0.25 14.25
C LEU A 73 -17.14 -1.28 14.33
N PHE A 74 -18.41 -0.84 14.32
CA PHE A 74 -19.56 -1.71 14.27
C PHE A 74 -19.56 -2.62 13.03
N GLY A 75 -18.89 -2.24 11.97
CA GLY A 75 -18.65 -3.09 10.80
C GLY A 75 -18.04 -4.47 11.12
N SER A 76 -17.38 -4.63 12.28
CA SER A 76 -16.88 -5.91 12.78
C SER A 76 -18.02 -6.87 13.18
N VAL A 77 -19.06 -6.34 13.77
CA VAL A 77 -20.28 -7.09 14.14
C VAL A 77 -21.01 -7.57 12.87
N VAL A 78 -21.14 -6.66 11.89
CA VAL A 78 -21.80 -6.98 10.62
C VAL A 78 -21.11 -8.14 9.91
N VAL A 79 -19.80 -8.13 9.77
CA VAL A 79 -19.07 -9.22 9.08
C VAL A 79 -19.11 -10.53 9.88
N SER A 80 -19.16 -10.49 11.22
CA SER A 80 -19.35 -11.68 12.04
C SER A 80 -20.72 -12.33 11.79
N LYS A 81 -21.78 -11.53 11.74
CA LYS A 81 -23.15 -12.00 11.44
C LYS A 81 -23.24 -12.58 10.03
N LEU A 82 -22.61 -11.93 9.05
CA LEU A 82 -22.53 -12.44 7.68
C LEU A 82 -21.80 -13.80 7.63
N ALA A 83 -20.71 -13.96 8.36
CA ALA A 83 -19.98 -15.23 8.44
C ALA A 83 -20.87 -16.36 9.01
N ILE A 84 -21.68 -16.10 10.06
CA ILE A 84 -22.66 -17.07 10.58
C ILE A 84 -23.70 -17.42 9.52
N ARG A 85 -24.27 -16.43 8.84
CA ARG A 85 -25.22 -16.65 7.75
C ARG A 85 -24.66 -17.59 6.68
N ASP A 86 -23.36 -17.43 6.38
CA ASP A 86 -22.65 -18.19 5.35
C ASP A 86 -22.10 -19.53 5.88
N GLY A 87 -22.52 -19.97 7.08
CA GLY A 87 -22.26 -21.30 7.65
C GLY A 87 -21.03 -21.41 8.56
N ALA A 88 -20.39 -20.30 8.92
CA ALA A 88 -19.26 -20.33 9.85
C ALA A 88 -19.71 -20.65 11.30
N THR A 89 -18.86 -21.29 12.06
CA THR A 89 -19.05 -21.46 13.52
C THR A 89 -18.91 -20.12 14.23
N VAL A 90 -19.45 -20.00 15.45
CA VAL A 90 -19.31 -18.79 16.29
C VAL A 90 -17.84 -18.38 16.46
N THR A 91 -16.95 -19.34 16.71
CA THR A 91 -15.51 -19.08 16.85
C THR A 91 -14.89 -18.51 15.57
N GLN A 92 -15.26 -19.05 14.41
CA GLN A 92 -14.78 -18.54 13.12
C GLN A 92 -15.33 -17.13 12.85
N ALA A 93 -16.61 -16.90 13.14
CA ALA A 93 -17.25 -15.59 12.97
C ALA A 93 -16.62 -14.51 13.87
N LEU A 94 -16.33 -14.85 15.14
CA LEU A 94 -15.61 -13.95 16.06
C LEU A 94 -14.20 -13.61 15.55
N LYS A 95 -13.50 -14.59 14.97
CA LYS A 95 -12.19 -14.35 14.35
C LYS A 95 -12.30 -13.39 13.17
N VAL A 96 -13.27 -13.56 12.27
CA VAL A 96 -13.53 -12.65 11.15
C VAL A 96 -13.85 -11.24 11.65
N GLY A 97 -14.66 -11.12 12.70
CA GLY A 97 -14.98 -9.84 13.34
C GLY A 97 -13.75 -9.17 13.95
N ALA A 98 -12.92 -9.91 14.68
CA ALA A 98 -11.68 -9.41 15.28
C ALA A 98 -10.68 -8.93 14.21
N ASP A 99 -10.50 -9.71 13.14
CA ASP A 99 -9.65 -9.33 12.00
C ASP A 99 -10.15 -8.06 11.31
N ARG A 100 -11.48 -7.90 11.19
CA ARG A 100 -12.10 -6.68 10.66
C ARG A 100 -11.88 -5.49 11.59
N LEU A 101 -12.11 -5.66 12.89
CA LEU A 101 -11.93 -4.62 13.91
C LEU A 101 -10.51 -4.10 13.91
N THR A 102 -9.51 -4.98 14.00
CA THR A 102 -8.09 -4.64 13.98
C THR A 102 -7.71 -3.88 12.71
N ARG A 103 -8.17 -4.35 11.55
CA ARG A 103 -7.91 -3.69 10.26
C ARG A 103 -8.53 -2.29 10.19
N THR A 104 -9.77 -2.15 10.68
CA THR A 104 -10.48 -0.87 10.69
C THR A 104 -9.80 0.12 11.63
N ALA A 105 -9.46 -0.31 12.85
CA ALA A 105 -8.73 0.49 13.82
C ALA A 105 -7.38 0.98 13.26
N GLY A 106 -6.56 0.09 12.72
CA GLY A 106 -5.28 0.46 12.10
C GLY A 106 -5.43 1.42 10.92
N THR A 107 -6.50 1.27 10.11
CA THR A 107 -6.80 2.21 9.02
C THR A 107 -7.16 3.59 9.57
N ILE A 108 -8.03 3.68 10.56
CA ILE A 108 -8.43 4.96 11.19
C ILE A 108 -7.21 5.67 11.76
N MET A 109 -6.35 4.96 12.51
CA MET A 109 -5.13 5.55 13.09
C MET A 109 -4.18 6.09 12.02
N SER A 110 -3.93 5.30 10.98
CA SER A 110 -3.07 5.74 9.86
C SER A 110 -3.65 6.92 9.10
N ASP A 111 -4.98 6.99 8.97
CA ASP A 111 -5.66 8.10 8.30
C ASP A 111 -5.62 9.36 9.13
N THR A 112 -5.79 9.25 10.45
CA THR A 112 -5.66 10.36 11.40
C THR A 112 -4.25 10.96 11.37
N GLY A 113 -3.21 10.13 11.42
CA GLY A 113 -1.82 10.58 11.32
C GLY A 113 -1.56 11.38 10.04
N ARG A 114 -1.91 10.81 8.88
CA ARG A 114 -1.75 11.50 7.60
C ARG A 114 -2.60 12.76 7.47
N GLY A 115 -3.77 12.79 8.11
CA GLY A 115 -4.61 13.99 8.20
C GLY A 115 -3.91 15.10 8.97
N GLY A 116 -3.33 14.77 10.13
CA GLY A 116 -2.54 15.69 10.95
C GLY A 116 -1.30 16.21 10.21
N GLU A 117 -0.53 15.32 9.59
CA GLU A 117 0.62 15.70 8.75
C GLU A 117 0.21 16.70 7.65
N ARG A 118 -0.90 16.45 6.95
CA ARG A 118 -1.40 17.36 5.90
C ARG A 118 -1.84 18.71 6.45
N LEU A 119 -2.49 18.74 7.60
CA LEU A 119 -2.84 20.00 8.28
C LEU A 119 -1.58 20.77 8.65
N GLY A 120 -0.61 20.12 9.27
CA GLY A 120 0.66 20.73 9.62
C GLY A 120 1.44 21.29 8.43
N MET A 121 1.42 20.59 7.30
CA MET A 121 2.04 21.07 6.05
C MET A 121 1.27 22.22 5.40
N ALA A 122 -0.08 22.18 5.45
CA ALA A 122 -0.92 23.17 4.77
C ALA A 122 -0.73 24.61 5.25
N VAL A 123 -0.29 24.77 6.50
CA VAL A 123 -0.02 26.09 7.10
C VAL A 123 1.43 26.54 6.97
N ARG A 124 2.24 25.80 6.20
CA ARG A 124 3.65 26.12 5.96
C ARG A 124 3.88 26.47 4.50
N PRO A 125 4.73 27.46 4.19
CA PRO A 125 4.96 27.88 2.81
C PRO A 125 5.64 26.76 2.02
N VAL A 126 5.13 26.52 0.80
CA VAL A 126 5.71 25.65 -0.24
C VAL A 126 5.91 24.19 0.20
N THR A 127 5.23 23.74 1.24
CA THR A 127 5.37 22.39 1.73
C THR A 127 4.41 21.44 1.07
N GLY A 128 4.97 20.36 0.59
CA GLY A 128 4.27 19.15 0.22
C GLY A 128 4.89 17.98 0.98
N TYR A 129 4.89 16.82 0.37
CA TYR A 129 5.50 15.64 0.95
C TYR A 129 6.01 14.69 -0.11
N VAL A 130 7.06 13.97 0.22
CA VAL A 130 7.51 12.80 -0.51
C VAL A 130 6.90 11.56 0.12
N ARG A 131 6.46 10.62 -0.71
CA ARG A 131 5.97 9.34 -0.24
C ARG A 131 7.14 8.42 0.06
N MET A 132 7.32 8.10 1.33
CA MET A 132 8.37 7.21 1.79
C MET A 132 7.85 5.78 1.98
N LEU A 133 8.69 4.80 1.62
CA LEU A 133 8.49 3.40 1.99
C LEU A 133 8.84 3.20 3.47
N THR A 134 7.98 2.44 4.14
CA THR A 134 8.28 1.89 5.46
C THR A 134 8.20 0.37 5.31
N PRO A 135 9.32 -0.34 5.13
CA PRO A 135 9.29 -1.79 5.02
C PRO A 135 8.64 -2.44 6.24
N PRO A 136 7.85 -3.50 6.03
CA PRO A 136 7.60 -4.19 4.77
C PRO A 136 6.56 -3.46 3.91
N SER A 137 6.90 -3.09 2.68
CA SER A 137 6.03 -2.35 1.77
C SER A 137 5.62 -3.21 0.57
N CYS A 138 4.39 -3.02 0.08
CA CYS A 138 3.94 -3.72 -1.13
C CYS A 138 4.57 -3.12 -2.41
N GLY A 139 4.62 -3.90 -3.49
CA GLY A 139 5.18 -3.45 -4.76
C GLY A 139 4.50 -2.19 -5.32
N ARG A 140 3.21 -1.97 -5.01
CA ARG A 140 2.53 -0.73 -5.40
C ARG A 140 3.08 0.50 -4.67
N CYS A 141 3.42 0.34 -3.40
CA CYS A 141 4.08 1.39 -2.63
C CYS A 141 5.47 1.66 -3.18
N ALA A 142 6.23 0.62 -3.53
CA ALA A 142 7.57 0.75 -4.09
C ALA A 142 7.64 1.67 -5.31
N ILE A 143 6.73 1.53 -6.28
CA ILE A 143 6.73 2.35 -7.50
C ILE A 143 6.15 3.76 -7.33
N LEU A 144 5.52 4.05 -6.19
CA LEU A 144 4.98 5.36 -5.85
C LEU A 144 5.82 6.11 -4.82
N ALA A 145 6.86 5.48 -4.30
CA ALA A 145 7.80 6.11 -3.40
C ALA A 145 8.65 7.14 -4.15
N GLY A 146 9.14 8.12 -3.42
CA GLY A 146 9.98 9.18 -3.97
C GLY A 146 9.25 10.24 -4.79
N GLN A 147 7.94 10.11 -5.03
CA GLN A 147 7.18 11.15 -5.73
C GLN A 147 6.76 12.25 -4.76
N HIS A 148 6.97 13.51 -5.17
CA HIS A 148 6.49 14.68 -4.44
C HIS A 148 5.00 14.92 -4.70
N TYR A 149 4.28 15.26 -3.65
CA TYR A 149 2.85 15.60 -3.66
C TYR A 149 2.64 16.92 -2.92
N SER A 150 1.77 17.78 -3.43
CA SER A 150 1.35 18.96 -2.68
C SER A 150 0.55 18.56 -1.42
N SER A 151 0.57 19.39 -0.39
CA SER A 151 -0.20 19.17 0.85
C SER A 151 -1.70 18.97 0.61
N SER A 152 -2.26 19.56 -0.44
CA SER A 152 -3.66 19.41 -0.84
C SER A 152 -3.96 18.10 -1.58
N THR A 153 -2.95 17.41 -2.13
CA THR A 153 -3.12 16.21 -2.94
C THR A 153 -3.00 14.96 -2.07
N ALA A 154 -4.04 14.13 -2.06
CA ALA A 154 -3.98 12.82 -1.42
C ALA A 154 -3.63 11.74 -2.45
N PHE A 155 -2.83 10.76 -2.07
CA PHE A 155 -2.63 9.58 -2.89
C PHE A 155 -3.55 8.42 -2.49
N ARG A 156 -3.93 7.61 -3.47
CA ARG A 156 -4.73 6.42 -3.22
C ARG A 156 -3.90 5.35 -2.54
N ARG A 157 -4.50 4.71 -1.55
CA ARG A 157 -3.89 3.62 -0.78
C ARG A 157 -4.89 2.49 -0.56
N HIS A 158 -4.40 1.35 -0.14
CA HIS A 158 -5.18 0.21 0.30
C HIS A 158 -5.12 0.08 1.84
N PRO A 159 -6.03 -0.66 2.46
CA PRO A 159 -5.92 -1.00 3.88
C PRO A 159 -4.56 -1.62 4.20
N LYS A 160 -3.98 -1.28 5.36
CA LYS A 160 -2.62 -1.69 5.78
C LYS A 160 -1.49 -1.15 4.88
N CYS A 161 -1.68 0.03 4.26
CA CYS A 161 -0.60 0.72 3.55
C CYS A 161 0.32 1.41 4.56
N ASP A 162 1.59 1.02 4.57
CA ASP A 162 2.60 1.50 5.53
C ASP A 162 3.35 2.77 5.05
N CYS A 163 3.05 3.24 3.83
CA CYS A 163 3.68 4.45 3.31
C CYS A 163 3.40 5.67 4.18
N ARG A 164 4.45 6.43 4.45
CA ARG A 164 4.41 7.68 5.24
C ARG A 164 4.65 8.89 4.35
N HIS A 165 4.27 10.03 4.86
CA HIS A 165 4.62 11.32 4.29
C HIS A 165 5.93 11.79 4.93
N ILE A 166 6.89 12.20 4.12
CA ILE A 166 8.02 13.00 4.59
C ILE A 166 7.74 14.41 4.11
N PRO A 167 7.52 15.37 5.01
CA PRO A 167 7.38 16.78 4.65
C PRO A 167 8.59 17.24 3.85
N SER A 168 8.33 17.87 2.71
CA SER A 168 9.40 18.34 1.83
C SER A 168 8.92 19.53 1.00
N THR A 169 9.83 20.45 0.73
CA THR A 169 9.69 21.38 -0.39
C THR A 169 9.95 20.63 -1.69
N GLU A 170 9.39 21.10 -2.81
CA GLU A 170 9.62 20.44 -4.10
C GLU A 170 11.11 20.41 -4.49
N ALA A 171 11.85 21.45 -4.13
CA ALA A 171 13.29 21.56 -4.41
C ALA A 171 14.15 20.51 -3.69
N MET A 172 13.68 19.96 -2.55
CA MET A 172 14.40 18.96 -1.76
C MET A 172 13.83 17.55 -1.94
N SER A 173 12.84 17.39 -2.80
CA SER A 173 12.14 16.11 -2.95
C SER A 173 13.03 15.00 -3.53
N ASP A 174 13.96 15.34 -4.39
CA ASP A 174 14.84 14.37 -5.05
C ASP A 174 15.81 13.69 -4.07
N ASP A 175 16.21 14.38 -3.01
CA ASP A 175 17.08 13.84 -1.96
C ASP A 175 16.37 12.80 -1.06
N LEU A 176 15.05 12.75 -1.14
CA LEU A 176 14.18 11.87 -0.34
C LEU A 176 13.57 10.73 -1.19
N THR A 177 14.07 10.51 -2.40
CA THR A 177 13.52 9.50 -3.30
C THR A 177 13.87 8.09 -2.83
N THR A 178 12.96 7.15 -3.10
CA THR A 178 13.21 5.71 -2.95
C THR A 178 13.20 5.09 -4.35
N ASP A 179 14.31 4.49 -4.77
CA ASP A 179 14.37 3.77 -6.03
C ASP A 179 13.62 2.42 -5.90
N PRO A 180 12.60 2.15 -6.73
CA PRO A 180 11.90 0.88 -6.73
C PRO A 180 12.80 -0.34 -6.99
N ARG A 181 13.89 -0.15 -7.76
CA ARG A 181 14.85 -1.20 -8.05
C ARG A 181 15.74 -1.50 -6.85
N GLU A 182 16.24 -0.48 -6.17
CA GLU A 182 17.00 -0.64 -4.92
C GLU A 182 16.16 -1.34 -3.85
N TYR A 183 14.88 -0.96 -3.74
CA TYR A 183 13.96 -1.66 -2.83
C TYR A 183 13.79 -3.14 -3.20
N PHE A 184 13.62 -3.46 -4.48
CA PHE A 184 13.54 -4.85 -4.94
C PHE A 184 14.82 -5.62 -4.60
N ASP A 185 15.99 -5.04 -4.88
CA ASP A 185 17.30 -5.67 -4.64
C ASP A 185 17.63 -5.81 -3.13
N SER A 186 17.02 -5.00 -2.26
CA SER A 186 17.14 -5.12 -0.81
C SER A 186 16.37 -6.29 -0.20
N LEU A 187 15.41 -6.86 -0.93
CA LEU A 187 14.62 -7.98 -0.46
C LEU A 187 15.31 -9.31 -0.80
N PRO A 188 15.34 -10.24 0.14
CA PRO A 188 15.82 -11.60 -0.13
C PRO A 188 14.86 -12.34 -1.07
N THR A 189 15.37 -13.36 -1.76
CA THR A 189 14.54 -14.31 -2.51
C THR A 189 13.77 -15.25 -1.57
N ALA A 190 12.72 -15.89 -2.09
CA ALA A 190 11.98 -16.89 -1.32
C ALA A 190 12.86 -18.09 -0.92
N GLU A 191 13.86 -18.44 -1.75
CA GLU A 191 14.83 -19.51 -1.49
C GLU A 191 15.76 -19.14 -0.34
N GLU A 192 16.35 -17.96 -0.34
CA GLU A 192 17.20 -17.44 0.75
C GLU A 192 16.43 -17.38 2.07
N LEU A 193 15.15 -16.97 2.04
CA LEU A 193 14.33 -16.99 3.25
C LEU A 193 13.96 -18.39 3.72
N ALA A 194 13.77 -19.35 2.82
CA ALA A 194 13.51 -20.73 3.19
C ALA A 194 14.75 -21.37 3.83
N GLU A 195 15.93 -21.05 3.34
CA GLU A 195 17.20 -21.51 3.92
C GLU A 195 17.46 -20.87 5.31
N LYS A 196 17.23 -19.55 5.40
CA LYS A 196 17.47 -18.80 6.66
C LYS A 196 16.47 -19.14 7.76
N TYR A 197 15.24 -19.48 7.40
CA TYR A 197 14.14 -19.76 8.34
C TYR A 197 13.41 -21.06 7.97
N PRO A 198 14.07 -22.23 8.07
CA PRO A 198 13.53 -23.51 7.59
C PRO A 198 12.25 -23.93 8.33
N ASP A 199 12.10 -23.52 9.58
CA ASP A 199 10.96 -23.89 10.44
C ASP A 199 9.75 -22.94 10.26
N LEU A 200 9.90 -21.85 9.53
CA LEU A 200 8.83 -20.87 9.32
C LEU A 200 8.15 -21.05 7.96
N THR A 201 6.85 -21.24 7.99
CA THR A 201 6.04 -21.17 6.75
C THR A 201 6.02 -19.74 6.18
N VAL A 202 5.72 -19.60 4.90
CA VAL A 202 5.54 -18.28 4.23
C VAL A 202 4.55 -17.41 5.02
N LYS A 203 3.45 -18.00 5.51
CA LYS A 203 2.45 -17.28 6.31
C LYS A 203 3.04 -16.74 7.61
N MET A 204 3.80 -17.54 8.34
CA MET A 204 4.42 -17.12 9.61
C MET A 204 5.46 -16.02 9.38
N ARG A 205 6.26 -16.12 8.32
CA ARG A 205 7.21 -15.06 7.93
C ARG A 205 6.50 -13.76 7.62
N ASN A 206 5.44 -13.80 6.80
CA ASN A 206 4.68 -12.61 6.44
C ASN A 206 3.96 -11.97 7.65
N GLU A 207 3.48 -12.78 8.60
CA GLU A 207 2.92 -12.28 9.87
C GLU A 207 3.98 -11.59 10.74
N ALA A 208 5.24 -12.04 10.66
CA ALA A 208 6.40 -11.43 11.31
C ALA A 208 7.01 -10.25 10.53
N GLY A 209 6.43 -9.85 9.40
CA GLY A 209 6.95 -8.76 8.57
C GLY A 209 8.17 -9.13 7.72
N ILE A 210 8.46 -10.42 7.54
CA ILE A 210 9.59 -10.94 6.76
C ILE A 210 9.08 -11.35 5.38
N TYR A 211 9.45 -10.58 4.35
CA TYR A 211 8.97 -10.75 2.98
C TYR A 211 10.12 -11.03 2.02
N SER A 212 9.85 -11.87 1.03
CA SER A 212 10.72 -12.08 -0.12
C SER A 212 10.33 -11.18 -1.30
N GLN A 213 11.19 -11.14 -2.32
CA GLN A 213 10.87 -10.53 -3.62
C GLN A 213 9.56 -11.12 -4.19
N GLU A 214 9.36 -12.42 -4.07
CA GLU A 214 8.18 -13.13 -4.57
C GLU A 214 6.91 -12.77 -3.79
N ASP A 215 7.01 -12.54 -2.49
CA ASP A 215 5.87 -12.11 -1.66
C ASP A 215 5.38 -10.71 -2.04
N VAL A 216 6.31 -9.81 -2.34
CA VAL A 216 6.03 -8.40 -2.67
C VAL A 216 5.66 -8.23 -4.15
N PHE A 217 6.41 -8.87 -5.05
CA PHE A 217 6.29 -8.66 -6.51
C PHE A 217 5.65 -9.83 -7.24
N THR A 218 5.31 -10.92 -6.53
CA THR A 218 4.90 -12.23 -7.02
C THR A 218 6.02 -13.00 -7.73
N LYS A 219 5.92 -14.32 -7.83
CA LYS A 219 6.95 -15.16 -8.43
C LYS A 219 7.32 -14.73 -9.86
N GLY A 220 6.34 -14.59 -10.75
CA GLY A 220 6.61 -14.19 -12.14
C GLY A 220 7.03 -12.73 -12.29
N GLY A 221 6.56 -11.85 -11.40
CA GLY A 221 7.01 -10.46 -11.36
C GLY A 221 8.45 -10.33 -10.90
N ALA A 222 8.81 -10.98 -9.81
CA ALA A 222 10.18 -11.01 -9.29
C ALA A 222 11.16 -11.59 -10.32
N GLU A 223 10.78 -12.69 -10.94
CA GLU A 223 11.59 -13.30 -12.01
C GLU A 223 11.79 -12.35 -13.20
N ALA A 224 10.74 -11.65 -13.64
CA ALA A 224 10.87 -10.67 -14.71
C ALA A 224 11.81 -9.52 -14.32
N ILE A 225 11.70 -8.99 -13.08
CA ILE A 225 12.55 -7.90 -12.60
C ILE A 225 14.01 -8.35 -12.49
N ARG A 226 14.29 -9.56 -12.00
CA ARG A 226 15.65 -10.17 -12.01
C ARG A 226 16.23 -10.28 -13.42
N ASN A 227 15.39 -10.48 -14.41
CA ASN A 227 15.77 -10.52 -15.82
C ASN A 227 15.74 -9.15 -16.53
N GLY A 228 15.73 -8.05 -15.78
CA GLY A 228 15.89 -6.69 -16.29
C GLY A 228 14.58 -5.99 -16.67
N ALA A 229 13.43 -6.54 -16.29
CA ALA A 229 12.17 -5.82 -16.45
C ALA A 229 12.10 -4.61 -15.51
N ASP A 230 11.53 -3.53 -16.02
CA ASP A 230 11.26 -2.30 -15.29
C ASP A 230 10.21 -2.55 -14.19
N VAL A 231 10.53 -2.19 -12.95
CA VAL A 231 9.68 -2.46 -11.78
C VAL A 231 8.31 -1.79 -11.91
N PRO A 232 8.20 -0.51 -12.28
CA PRO A 232 6.93 0.13 -12.57
C PRO A 232 6.10 -0.58 -13.64
N GLN A 233 6.71 -1.06 -14.73
CA GLN A 233 5.98 -1.78 -15.77
C GLN A 233 5.38 -3.10 -15.27
N VAL A 234 6.13 -3.85 -14.48
CA VAL A 234 5.68 -5.12 -13.89
C VAL A 234 4.53 -4.91 -12.91
N ILE A 235 4.67 -3.93 -12.01
CA ILE A 235 3.66 -3.66 -10.98
C ILE A 235 2.39 -3.05 -11.57
N ASN A 236 2.51 -2.09 -12.50
CA ASN A 236 1.35 -1.49 -13.14
C ASN A 236 0.57 -2.49 -14.00
N ALA A 237 1.24 -3.47 -14.60
CA ALA A 237 0.59 -4.52 -15.38
C ALA A 237 -0.43 -5.33 -14.57
N ARG A 238 -0.25 -5.44 -13.25
CA ARG A 238 -1.20 -6.14 -12.37
C ARG A 238 -2.55 -5.42 -12.20
N ARG A 239 -2.59 -4.12 -12.50
CA ARG A 239 -3.85 -3.37 -12.59
C ARG A 239 -4.54 -3.73 -13.90
N GLY A 240 -5.72 -4.30 -13.81
CA GLY A 240 -6.47 -4.71 -15.00
C GLY A 240 -6.01 -6.06 -15.57
N MET A 241 -5.32 -6.86 -14.76
CA MET A 241 -5.01 -8.25 -15.09
C MET A 241 -6.31 -9.06 -15.25
N LYS A 242 -6.33 -9.88 -16.27
CA LYS A 242 -7.41 -10.84 -16.58
C LYS A 242 -6.80 -12.17 -16.96
N THR A 243 -7.52 -13.24 -16.66
CA THR A 243 -7.20 -14.58 -17.16
C THR A 243 -8.14 -14.86 -18.34
N THR A 244 -7.59 -15.24 -19.48
CA THR A 244 -8.34 -15.63 -20.67
C THR A 244 -8.92 -17.04 -20.51
N ALA A 245 -9.83 -17.43 -21.39
CA ALA A 245 -10.46 -18.77 -21.34
C ALA A 245 -9.46 -19.93 -21.46
N ASP A 246 -8.36 -19.71 -22.18
CA ASP A 246 -7.22 -20.62 -22.33
C ASP A 246 -6.17 -20.51 -21.20
N GLY A 247 -6.50 -19.79 -20.12
CA GLY A 247 -5.68 -19.69 -18.91
C GLY A 247 -4.52 -18.69 -18.97
N LEU A 248 -4.34 -17.97 -20.07
CA LEU A 248 -3.29 -16.97 -20.21
C LEU A 248 -3.61 -15.70 -19.40
N LYS A 249 -2.63 -15.16 -18.71
CA LYS A 249 -2.74 -13.90 -18.00
C LYS A 249 -2.40 -12.73 -18.92
N THR A 250 -3.35 -11.82 -19.08
CA THR A 250 -3.23 -10.57 -19.85
C THR A 250 -3.48 -9.37 -18.99
N THR A 251 -3.13 -8.18 -19.48
CA THR A 251 -3.40 -6.91 -18.79
C THR A 251 -3.84 -5.83 -19.77
N THR A 252 -4.66 -4.91 -19.27
CA THR A 252 -5.03 -3.68 -19.97
C THR A 252 -4.09 -2.52 -19.67
N ALA A 253 -3.12 -2.69 -18.76
CA ALA A 253 -2.18 -1.62 -18.39
C ALA A 253 -1.19 -1.35 -19.54
N GLY A 254 -1.04 -0.07 -19.88
CA GLY A 254 -0.09 0.39 -20.89
C GLY A 254 -0.46 0.12 -22.33
N ILE A 255 -1.69 -0.39 -22.64
CA ILE A 255 -2.15 -0.69 -24.00
C ILE A 255 -2.52 0.53 -24.83
N THR A 256 -2.72 1.70 -24.20
CA THR A 256 -3.04 2.94 -24.93
C THR A 256 -1.81 3.45 -25.68
N ARG A 257 -2.02 4.29 -26.72
CA ARG A 257 -0.92 4.91 -27.47
C ARG A 257 0.02 5.75 -26.62
N ARG A 258 -0.46 6.27 -25.47
CA ARG A 258 0.35 7.00 -24.49
C ARG A 258 1.11 6.06 -23.54
N GLY A 259 0.70 4.82 -23.41
CA GLY A 259 1.38 3.80 -22.61
C GLY A 259 2.59 3.24 -23.33
N TRP A 260 3.61 2.84 -22.57
CA TRP A 260 4.85 2.30 -23.16
C TRP A 260 4.59 1.13 -24.11
N TYR A 261 3.82 0.13 -23.68
CA TYR A 261 3.50 -1.02 -24.53
C TYR A 261 2.76 -0.62 -25.81
N GLY A 262 1.64 0.13 -25.68
CA GLY A 262 0.79 0.48 -26.82
C GLY A 262 1.43 1.45 -27.81
N GLY A 263 2.29 2.36 -27.32
CA GLY A 263 2.93 3.39 -28.15
C GLY A 263 4.31 3.00 -28.70
N HIS A 264 5.07 2.18 -27.97
CA HIS A 264 6.50 1.99 -28.24
C HIS A 264 6.88 0.58 -28.73
N THR A 265 6.03 -0.44 -28.50
CA THR A 265 6.34 -1.79 -28.96
C THR A 265 5.62 -2.15 -30.27
N ALA A 266 6.23 -3.03 -31.07
CA ALA A 266 5.60 -3.51 -32.30
C ALA A 266 4.29 -4.27 -32.03
N ALA A 267 4.26 -5.10 -30.98
CA ALA A 267 3.07 -5.84 -30.57
C ALA A 267 1.95 -4.93 -30.11
N GLY A 268 2.26 -3.88 -29.34
CA GLY A 268 1.30 -2.88 -28.86
C GLY A 268 0.72 -2.05 -30.00
N ARG A 269 1.56 -1.56 -30.92
CA ARG A 269 1.10 -0.85 -32.12
C ARG A 269 0.21 -1.72 -33.01
N ALA A 270 0.43 -3.02 -33.04
CA ALA A 270 -0.41 -3.98 -33.74
C ALA A 270 -1.70 -4.37 -33.00
N GLY A 271 -2.00 -3.73 -31.86
CA GLY A 271 -3.21 -3.97 -31.08
C GLY A 271 -3.28 -5.34 -30.38
N LYS A 272 -2.16 -6.04 -30.24
CA LYS A 272 -2.11 -7.33 -29.54
C LYS A 272 -2.38 -7.13 -28.05
N ALA A 273 -3.02 -8.11 -27.41
CA ALA A 273 -3.19 -8.11 -25.96
C ALA A 273 -1.82 -8.12 -25.26
N ARG A 274 -1.65 -7.32 -24.20
CA ARG A 274 -0.43 -7.35 -23.42
C ARG A 274 -0.44 -8.54 -22.48
N LEU A 275 0.43 -9.51 -22.73
CA LEU A 275 0.60 -10.68 -21.88
C LEU A 275 1.36 -10.31 -20.60
N MET A 276 0.99 -10.94 -19.48
CA MET A 276 1.70 -10.79 -18.21
C MET A 276 3.05 -11.53 -18.24
N PRO A 277 4.04 -11.12 -17.40
CA PRO A 277 5.33 -11.79 -17.34
C PRO A 277 5.25 -13.31 -17.16
N GLU A 278 4.31 -13.79 -16.33
CA GLU A 278 4.07 -15.21 -16.10
C GLU A 278 3.67 -15.96 -17.37
N ALA A 279 2.82 -15.35 -18.21
CA ALA A 279 2.41 -15.93 -19.48
C ALA A 279 3.57 -15.93 -20.49
N LEU A 280 4.40 -14.88 -20.49
CA LEU A 280 5.59 -14.82 -21.34
C LEU A 280 6.61 -15.88 -20.94
N GLN A 281 6.78 -16.10 -19.63
CA GLN A 281 7.68 -17.12 -19.10
C GLN A 281 7.24 -18.54 -19.52
N SER A 282 5.94 -18.85 -19.43
CA SER A 282 5.41 -20.16 -19.82
C SER A 282 5.50 -20.43 -21.33
N MET A 283 5.54 -19.39 -22.17
CA MET A 283 5.66 -19.49 -23.63
C MET A 283 7.10 -19.57 -24.11
N ALA A 284 8.05 -19.08 -23.32
CA ALA A 284 9.46 -19.04 -23.72
C ALA A 284 10.12 -20.42 -23.64
N LYS A 285 10.83 -20.81 -24.66
CA LYS A 285 11.58 -22.08 -24.71
C LYS A 285 12.91 -22.01 -23.96
N ASN A 286 13.44 -20.82 -23.78
CA ASN A 286 14.71 -20.56 -23.10
C ASN A 286 14.79 -19.10 -22.63
N LYS A 287 15.84 -18.79 -21.86
CA LYS A 287 16.06 -17.45 -21.28
C LYS A 287 16.16 -16.36 -22.36
N ALA A 288 16.84 -16.62 -23.47
CA ALA A 288 17.00 -15.62 -24.53
C ALA A 288 15.64 -15.27 -25.17
N GLU A 289 14.79 -16.25 -25.39
CA GLU A 289 13.43 -16.02 -25.85
C GLU A 289 12.58 -15.28 -24.84
N TYR A 290 12.69 -15.61 -23.56
CA TYR A 290 12.00 -14.89 -22.49
C TYR A 290 12.37 -13.40 -22.46
N LEU A 291 13.66 -13.08 -22.51
CA LEU A 291 14.13 -11.70 -22.58
C LEU A 291 13.58 -10.96 -23.80
N ARG A 292 13.60 -11.61 -24.97
CA ARG A 292 13.03 -11.06 -26.21
C ARG A 292 11.53 -10.79 -26.05
N LEU A 293 10.79 -11.69 -25.42
CA LEU A 293 9.36 -11.51 -25.15
C LEU A 293 9.12 -10.37 -24.16
N LEU A 294 9.85 -10.30 -23.05
CA LEU A 294 9.74 -9.18 -22.10
C LEU A 294 9.96 -7.82 -22.78
N LYS A 295 10.94 -7.72 -23.68
CA LYS A 295 11.19 -6.51 -24.49
C LYS A 295 10.03 -6.24 -25.47
N ASN A 296 9.56 -7.25 -26.21
CA ASN A 296 8.48 -7.09 -27.16
C ASN A 296 7.15 -6.68 -26.51
N TYR A 297 6.94 -7.07 -25.27
CA TYR A 297 5.74 -6.72 -24.48
C TYR A 297 5.96 -5.52 -23.56
N GLY A 298 7.09 -4.80 -23.70
CA GLY A 298 7.36 -3.52 -23.02
C GLY A 298 7.53 -3.63 -21.51
N TYR A 299 8.12 -4.73 -21.05
CA TYR A 299 8.57 -4.88 -19.67
C TYR A 299 10.03 -4.51 -19.50
N ILE A 300 10.86 -4.73 -20.51
CA ILE A 300 12.21 -4.16 -20.62
C ILE A 300 12.10 -2.94 -21.54
N LEU A 301 12.52 -1.77 -21.03
CA LEU A 301 12.46 -0.47 -21.69
C LEU A 301 13.67 -0.23 -22.59
#